data_0ad00d1498445c7b68da6f9d3a5632b1
#
_entry.id   0ad00d1498445c7b68da6f9d3a5632b1
#
_cell.length_a   1.000
_cell.length_b   1.000
_cell.length_c   1.000
_cell.angle_alpha   90.00
_cell.angle_beta   90.00
_cell.angle_gamma   90.00
#
_symmetry.space_group_name_H-M   'P 1'
#
loop_
_entity.id
_entity.type
_entity.pdbx_description
1 polymer ?
#
loop_
_entity_poly.entity_id
_entity_poly.type
_entity_poly.pdbx_seq_one_letter_code
_entity_poly.pdbx_strand_id
1 'polypeptide(L)'
;KAPKLHSMTTYRYEMPRNIQFETTELDDLYWDIKNQDFGLDKKGSISLPKEIRDIKIKLGQSTYQLGIGGLHSTEKQQAAVPTEGQILADRDVESYYPSIIIHEDLAPKHLKGDFTTTYFKILKLRLRAKHGGDKTTADGLKIAVNGTFGKLGSKYSFLYSPDLLLQVTLTGQLTLLMLIERLELAGISVVSANTDGFVSLIDKADYKKYDDICFDWELDTGYKLEETRYKALYSRDVNNYLAITEDGAKGKGIFTKAGLMKNPQMQICAEAVEAYLIRGTPIEDTIRGCTDQTKFLTVRSVTGGALWRGEYLGRVVRWIWSADGEKIVYKKNGNKVATSDGARPIMTLGEFPLDIDYERYIQNAKDILESVGC
;
A
#
# COMPACT_ATOMS: atom_id res chain seq x y z
N LYS A 1 -2.99 -28.27 14.23
CA LYS A 1 -4.12 -27.97 13.33
C LYS A 1 -4.60 -26.56 13.62
N ALA A 2 -5.08 -25.83 12.60
CA ALA A 2 -5.70 -24.53 12.79
C ALA A 2 -6.87 -24.64 13.78
N PRO A 3 -7.05 -23.64 14.69
CA PRO A 3 -8.21 -23.61 15.58
C PRO A 3 -9.51 -23.57 14.79
N LYS A 4 -10.52 -24.28 15.24
CA LYS A 4 -11.89 -24.17 14.70
C LYS A 4 -12.64 -23.15 15.52
N LEU A 5 -12.99 -22.02 14.91
CA LEU A 5 -13.78 -20.97 15.54
C LEU A 5 -15.21 -20.98 14.98
N HIS A 6 -16.17 -20.67 15.84
CA HIS A 6 -17.56 -20.52 15.44
C HIS A 6 -17.82 -19.17 14.77
N SER A 7 -18.65 -19.13 13.75
CA SER A 7 -19.06 -17.90 13.05
C SER A 7 -19.81 -16.88 13.93
N MET A 8 -20.22 -17.27 15.13
CA MET A 8 -20.85 -16.40 16.13
C MET A 8 -19.87 -15.86 17.17
N THR A 9 -18.57 -16.18 17.04
CA THR A 9 -17.56 -15.68 17.96
C THR A 9 -17.37 -14.18 17.73
N THR A 10 -17.43 -13.41 18.82
CA THR A 10 -17.13 -11.98 18.83
C THR A 10 -15.88 -11.72 19.65
N TYR A 11 -15.18 -10.65 19.32
CA TYR A 11 -13.99 -10.17 19.99
C TYR A 11 -14.15 -8.69 20.35
N ARG A 12 -13.48 -8.26 21.39
CA ARG A 12 -13.33 -6.85 21.75
C ARG A 12 -11.89 -6.43 21.64
N TYR A 13 -11.69 -5.17 21.30
CA TYR A 13 -10.37 -4.57 21.26
C TYR A 13 -9.89 -4.28 22.68
N GLU A 14 -8.69 -4.74 23.03
CA GLU A 14 -8.03 -4.47 24.28
C GLU A 14 -7.10 -3.26 24.10
N MET A 15 -7.41 -2.18 24.81
CA MET A 15 -6.73 -0.89 24.63
C MET A 15 -5.34 -0.90 25.29
N PRO A 16 -4.25 -0.67 24.52
CA PRO A 16 -2.94 -0.38 25.11
C PRO A 16 -2.96 0.89 25.94
N ARG A 17 -2.19 0.90 27.04
CA ARG A 17 -2.16 2.04 27.99
C ARG A 17 -1.52 3.29 27.42
N ASN A 18 -0.72 3.17 26.39
CA ASN A 18 0.07 4.24 25.77
C ASN A 18 -0.66 4.98 24.66
N ILE A 19 -1.92 4.62 24.33
CA ILE A 19 -2.75 5.36 23.36
C ILE A 19 -3.55 6.42 24.10
N GLN A 20 -3.34 7.69 23.75
CA GLN A 20 -4.01 8.85 24.32
C GLN A 20 -4.24 9.87 23.21
N PHE A 21 -5.45 10.39 23.13
CA PHE A 21 -5.83 11.44 22.19
C PHE A 21 -6.07 12.77 22.93
N GLU A 22 -5.83 13.87 22.23
CA GLU A 22 -6.03 15.24 22.77
C GLU A 22 -7.37 15.81 22.34
N THR A 23 -7.88 15.41 21.14
CA THR A 23 -9.17 15.86 20.63
C THR A 23 -10.30 14.96 21.09
N THR A 24 -11.46 15.56 21.39
CA THR A 24 -12.66 14.83 21.80
C THR A 24 -13.11 13.84 20.73
N GLU A 25 -13.02 14.23 19.45
CA GLU A 25 -13.44 13.39 18.33
C GLU A 25 -12.66 12.08 18.26
N LEU A 26 -11.35 12.11 18.50
CA LEU A 26 -10.53 10.90 18.47
C LEU A 26 -10.63 10.11 19.79
N ASP A 27 -10.82 10.77 20.91
CA ASP A 27 -11.09 10.09 22.18
C ASP A 27 -12.44 9.35 22.13
N ASP A 28 -13.50 9.97 21.61
CA ASP A 28 -14.81 9.34 21.40
C ASP A 28 -14.69 8.12 20.45
N LEU A 29 -14.00 8.27 19.31
CA LEU A 29 -13.74 7.16 18.39
C LEU A 29 -13.01 5.99 19.07
N TYR A 30 -12.03 6.30 19.91
CA TYR A 30 -11.28 5.32 20.67
C TYR A 30 -12.18 4.53 21.64
N TRP A 31 -13.08 5.22 22.35
CA TRP A 31 -14.08 4.59 23.21
C TRP A 31 -15.12 3.80 22.46
N ASP A 32 -15.55 4.26 21.29
CA ASP A 32 -16.46 3.52 20.39
C ASP A 32 -15.83 2.20 19.96
N ILE A 33 -14.55 2.22 19.54
CA ILE A 33 -13.81 1.01 19.16
C ILE A 33 -13.68 0.05 20.35
N LYS A 34 -13.38 0.53 21.55
CA LYS A 34 -13.27 -0.28 22.76
C LYS A 34 -14.56 -1.01 23.11
N ASN A 35 -15.70 -0.33 22.93
CA ASN A 35 -17.00 -0.86 23.28
C ASN A 35 -17.64 -1.69 22.18
N GLN A 36 -17.04 -1.73 20.98
CA GLN A 36 -17.54 -2.45 19.83
C GLN A 36 -17.26 -3.96 19.92
N ASP A 37 -18.26 -4.76 19.55
CA ASP A 37 -18.11 -6.19 19.33
C ASP A 37 -17.75 -6.47 17.86
N PHE A 38 -16.64 -7.18 17.62
CA PHE A 38 -16.15 -7.54 16.29
C PHE A 38 -16.42 -9.02 16.01
N GLY A 39 -17.26 -9.29 15.02
CA GLY A 39 -17.65 -10.65 14.67
C GLY A 39 -16.86 -11.24 13.51
N LEU A 40 -16.91 -12.59 13.42
CA LEU A 40 -16.40 -13.32 12.27
C LEU A 40 -17.50 -13.49 11.22
N ASP A 41 -17.12 -13.33 9.95
CA ASP A 41 -17.98 -13.71 8.84
C ASP A 41 -18.08 -15.25 8.67
N LYS A 42 -18.94 -15.70 7.73
CA LYS A 42 -19.11 -17.15 7.42
C LYS A 42 -17.84 -17.82 6.91
N LYS A 43 -16.86 -17.02 6.46
CA LYS A 43 -15.55 -17.52 5.96
C LYS A 43 -14.50 -17.58 7.07
N GLY A 44 -14.81 -17.09 8.27
CA GLY A 44 -13.89 -16.99 9.40
C GLY A 44 -12.96 -15.79 9.30
N SER A 45 -13.33 -14.75 8.55
CA SER A 45 -12.58 -13.50 8.49
C SER A 45 -13.19 -12.49 9.43
N ILE A 46 -12.33 -11.71 10.10
CA ILE A 46 -12.77 -10.57 10.89
C ILE A 46 -12.82 -9.33 10.00
N SER A 47 -13.79 -8.46 10.27
CA SER A 47 -13.95 -7.20 9.54
C SER A 47 -14.38 -6.09 10.49
N LEU A 48 -14.10 -4.85 10.14
CA LEU A 48 -14.61 -3.71 10.88
C LEU A 48 -16.12 -3.55 10.61
N PRO A 49 -16.94 -3.37 11.65
CA PRO A 49 -18.35 -3.01 11.49
C PRO A 49 -18.50 -1.73 10.68
N LYS A 50 -19.67 -1.56 10.05
CA LYS A 50 -19.91 -0.41 9.17
C LYS A 50 -19.79 0.91 9.94
N GLU A 51 -20.24 0.91 11.18
CA GLU A 51 -20.24 2.03 12.12
C GLU A 51 -18.81 2.56 12.39
N ILE A 52 -17.79 1.71 12.35
CA ILE A 52 -16.38 2.08 12.50
C ILE A 52 -15.74 2.33 11.14
N ARG A 53 -15.95 1.43 10.18
CA ARG A 53 -15.30 1.48 8.86
C ARG A 53 -15.64 2.72 8.05
N ASP A 54 -16.89 3.19 8.14
CA ASP A 54 -17.39 4.29 7.32
C ASP A 54 -17.13 5.67 7.95
N ILE A 55 -16.56 5.72 9.17
CA ILE A 55 -16.14 6.98 9.81
C ILE A 55 -15.07 7.67 8.98
N LYS A 56 -15.25 8.97 8.77
CA LYS A 56 -14.30 9.87 8.14
C LYS A 56 -13.65 10.73 9.21
N ILE A 57 -12.39 10.44 9.51
CA ILE A 57 -11.62 11.14 10.53
C ILE A 57 -10.90 12.30 9.84
N LYS A 58 -11.29 13.54 10.16
CA LYS A 58 -10.63 14.72 9.59
C LYS A 58 -9.63 15.29 10.59
N LEU A 59 -8.35 15.34 10.17
CA LEU A 59 -7.27 15.99 10.91
C LEU A 59 -6.53 16.91 9.93
N GLY A 60 -6.45 18.19 10.27
CA GLY A 60 -5.86 19.19 9.40
C GLY A 60 -6.52 19.24 8.02
N GLN A 61 -5.72 19.13 6.98
CA GLN A 61 -6.18 19.12 5.58
C GLN A 61 -6.57 17.71 5.09
N SER A 62 -6.14 16.67 5.77
CA SER A 62 -6.33 15.28 5.37
C SER A 62 -7.53 14.63 6.05
N THR A 63 -8.09 13.62 5.39
CA THR A 63 -9.15 12.77 5.94
C THR A 63 -8.67 11.33 5.94
N TYR A 64 -8.89 10.63 7.04
CA TYR A 64 -8.44 9.26 7.25
C TYR A 64 -9.62 8.30 7.40
N GLN A 65 -9.37 7.05 7.10
CA GLN A 65 -10.33 5.97 7.25
C GLN A 65 -9.65 4.72 7.81
N LEU A 66 -10.33 4.09 8.77
CA LEU A 66 -9.88 2.83 9.34
C LEU A 66 -10.21 1.67 8.38
N GLY A 67 -9.32 0.69 8.31
CA GLY A 67 -9.51 -0.54 7.55
C GLY A 67 -8.96 -1.75 8.27
N ILE A 68 -9.39 -2.96 7.89
CA ILE A 68 -8.83 -4.18 8.49
C ILE A 68 -7.35 -4.37 8.14
N GLY A 69 -6.86 -3.71 7.11
CA GLY A 69 -5.45 -3.78 6.67
C GLY A 69 -4.57 -2.66 7.23
N GLY A 70 -5.16 -1.57 7.74
CA GLY A 70 -4.44 -0.42 8.25
C GLY A 70 -5.16 0.91 8.00
N LEU A 71 -4.58 1.98 8.51
CA LEU A 71 -5.04 3.36 8.30
C LEU A 71 -4.73 3.81 6.88
N HIS A 72 -5.66 4.53 6.25
CA HIS A 72 -5.45 5.14 4.95
C HIS A 72 -6.00 6.57 4.93
N SER A 73 -5.21 7.49 4.44
CA SER A 73 -5.70 8.80 4.03
C SER A 73 -6.53 8.69 2.73
N THR A 74 -7.43 9.64 2.52
CA THR A 74 -8.40 9.57 1.41
C THR A 74 -8.13 10.61 0.34
N GLU A 75 -6.88 11.07 0.22
CA GLU A 75 -6.47 12.03 -0.81
C GLU A 75 -6.74 11.51 -2.21
N LYS A 76 -7.00 12.45 -3.11
CA LYS A 76 -7.17 12.20 -4.53
C LYS A 76 -6.45 13.27 -5.31
N GLN A 77 -5.75 12.86 -6.39
CA GLN A 77 -5.15 13.76 -7.36
C GLN A 77 -4.35 14.90 -6.69
N GLN A 78 -3.25 14.51 -6.03
CA GLN A 78 -2.45 15.41 -5.21
C GLN A 78 -1.00 15.43 -5.70
N ALA A 79 -0.45 16.64 -5.86
CA ALA A 79 0.97 16.89 -6.02
C ALA A 79 1.49 17.65 -4.79
N ALA A 80 2.36 17.03 -4.00
CA ALA A 80 3.06 17.67 -2.89
C ALA A 80 4.53 17.89 -3.29
N VAL A 81 4.86 19.16 -3.57
CA VAL A 81 6.22 19.58 -3.95
C VAL A 81 6.67 20.65 -2.96
N PRO A 82 7.69 20.37 -2.13
CA PRO A 82 8.16 21.31 -1.14
C PRO A 82 8.83 22.53 -1.84
N THR A 83 8.57 23.72 -1.31
CA THR A 83 9.30 24.92 -1.69
C THR A 83 10.72 24.91 -1.12
N GLU A 84 11.57 25.87 -1.50
CA GLU A 84 12.92 25.98 -0.94
C GLU A 84 12.95 26.07 0.60
N GLY A 85 11.93 26.69 1.20
CA GLY A 85 11.76 26.80 2.66
C GLY A 85 11.17 25.57 3.35
N GLN A 86 10.81 24.52 2.61
CA GLN A 86 10.09 23.36 3.12
C GLN A 86 10.86 22.06 2.96
N ILE A 87 10.38 21.04 3.65
CA ILE A 87 10.84 19.66 3.63
C ILE A 87 9.62 18.76 3.44
N LEU A 88 9.71 17.78 2.55
CA LEU A 88 8.75 16.71 2.43
C LEU A 88 9.38 15.43 2.98
N ALA A 89 8.89 14.97 4.12
CA ALA A 89 9.44 13.82 4.84
C ALA A 89 8.41 12.70 4.93
N ASP A 90 8.83 11.51 4.50
CA ASP A 90 8.12 10.24 4.70
C ASP A 90 8.71 9.56 5.94
N ARG A 91 7.89 9.24 6.94
CA ARG A 91 8.28 8.44 8.10
C ARG A 91 7.46 7.16 8.16
N ASP A 92 8.17 6.04 7.99
CA ASP A 92 7.63 4.69 8.13
C ASP A 92 8.02 4.09 9.48
N VAL A 93 7.11 3.38 10.15
CA VAL A 93 7.43 2.64 11.38
C VAL A 93 8.19 1.37 11.03
N GLU A 94 9.36 1.18 11.61
CA GLU A 94 10.20 0.02 11.36
C GLU A 94 9.52 -1.28 11.81
N SER A 95 9.18 -2.14 10.83
CA SER A 95 8.55 -3.44 11.10
C SER A 95 7.27 -3.33 11.96
N TYR A 96 6.37 -2.42 11.62
CA TYR A 96 5.26 -1.96 12.46
C TYR A 96 4.46 -3.07 13.13
N TYR A 97 3.75 -3.90 12.37
CA TYR A 97 2.93 -4.98 12.94
C TYR A 97 3.74 -6.01 13.72
N PRO A 98 4.91 -6.44 13.26
CA PRO A 98 5.82 -7.23 14.10
C PRO A 98 6.21 -6.56 15.41
N SER A 99 6.46 -5.25 15.39
CA SER A 99 6.80 -4.51 16.62
C SER A 99 5.63 -4.48 17.59
N ILE A 100 4.40 -4.26 17.12
CA ILE A 100 3.18 -4.31 17.95
C ILE A 100 3.02 -5.71 18.58
N ILE A 101 3.16 -6.79 17.81
CA ILE A 101 3.06 -8.17 18.33
C ILE A 101 4.02 -8.40 19.49
N ILE A 102 5.25 -7.87 19.38
CA ILE A 102 6.29 -8.07 20.39
C ILE A 102 6.09 -7.18 21.61
N HIS A 103 5.82 -5.88 21.41
CA HIS A 103 5.65 -4.92 22.49
C HIS A 103 4.42 -5.19 23.36
N GLU A 104 3.33 -5.65 22.74
CA GLU A 104 2.09 -6.01 23.44
C GLU A 104 2.04 -7.51 23.83
N ASP A 105 3.13 -8.26 23.67
CA ASP A 105 3.25 -9.71 23.95
C ASP A 105 2.08 -10.53 23.38
N LEU A 106 1.70 -10.26 22.13
CA LEU A 106 0.54 -10.87 21.49
C LEU A 106 0.90 -12.26 20.93
N ALA A 107 0.30 -13.30 21.49
CA ALA A 107 0.49 -14.68 21.02
C ALA A 107 -0.84 -15.39 20.77
N PRO A 108 -0.94 -16.23 19.70
CA PRO A 108 -2.07 -17.11 19.54
C PRO A 108 -2.26 -17.96 20.79
N LYS A 109 -3.46 -18.00 21.36
CA LYS A 109 -3.79 -18.66 22.64
C LYS A 109 -3.33 -20.13 22.72
N HIS A 110 -3.28 -20.81 21.58
CA HIS A 110 -2.85 -22.22 21.48
C HIS A 110 -1.33 -22.40 21.32
N LEU A 111 -0.54 -21.32 21.14
CA LEU A 111 0.93 -21.38 20.99
C LEU A 111 1.68 -20.80 22.20
N LYS A 112 1.00 -20.03 23.04
CA LYS A 112 1.56 -19.40 24.26
C LYS A 112 2.87 -18.63 24.01
N GLY A 113 3.72 -18.51 25.03
CA GLY A 113 4.93 -17.69 25.01
C GLY A 113 6.05 -18.11 24.05
N ASP A 114 6.05 -19.34 23.55
CA ASP A 114 7.04 -19.78 22.55
C ASP A 114 6.92 -19.03 21.23
N PHE A 115 5.71 -18.53 20.91
CA PHE A 115 5.47 -17.79 19.69
C PHE A 115 6.19 -16.43 19.70
N THR A 116 5.95 -15.59 20.72
CA THR A 116 6.55 -14.24 20.80
C THR A 116 8.07 -14.31 20.90
N THR A 117 8.60 -15.26 21.69
CA THR A 117 10.06 -15.48 21.79
C THR A 117 10.68 -15.84 20.43
N THR A 118 10.07 -16.75 19.69
CA THR A 118 10.57 -17.18 18.37
C THR A 118 10.44 -16.06 17.36
N TYR A 119 9.29 -15.37 17.34
CA TYR A 119 9.02 -14.26 16.45
C TYR A 119 9.99 -13.09 16.66
N PHE A 120 10.28 -12.75 17.92
CA PHE A 120 11.29 -11.77 18.27
C PHE A 120 12.69 -12.13 17.75
N LYS A 121 13.10 -13.39 17.87
CA LYS A 121 14.40 -13.85 17.34
C LYS A 121 14.48 -13.64 15.83
N ILE A 122 13.43 -13.98 15.09
CA ILE A 122 13.37 -13.80 13.63
C ILE A 122 13.40 -12.33 13.25
N LEU A 123 12.62 -11.48 13.95
CA LEU A 123 12.64 -10.04 13.72
C LEU A 123 14.03 -9.44 13.97
N LYS A 124 14.67 -9.82 15.10
CA LYS A 124 16.02 -9.35 15.43
C LYS A 124 17.07 -9.76 14.40
N LEU A 125 16.97 -10.97 13.83
CA LEU A 125 17.83 -11.41 12.73
C LEU A 125 17.61 -10.57 11.47
N ARG A 126 16.34 -10.29 11.14
CA ARG A 126 15.99 -9.41 9.99
C ARG A 126 16.58 -8.02 10.15
N LEU A 127 16.39 -7.39 11.32
CA LEU A 127 16.89 -6.03 11.56
C LEU A 127 18.43 -5.98 11.52
N ARG A 128 19.10 -6.98 12.07
CA ARG A 128 20.58 -7.09 11.96
C ARG A 128 21.04 -7.21 10.50
N ALA A 129 20.38 -8.05 9.70
CA ALA A 129 20.70 -8.20 8.28
C ALA A 129 20.45 -6.88 7.52
N LYS A 130 19.31 -6.21 7.79
CA LYS A 130 18.96 -4.90 7.19
C LYS A 130 20.02 -3.84 7.49
N HIS A 131 20.36 -3.64 8.76
CA HIS A 131 21.33 -2.63 9.19
C HIS A 131 22.77 -3.01 8.80
N GLY A 132 23.06 -4.30 8.65
CA GLY A 132 24.35 -4.80 8.16
C GLY A 132 24.51 -4.81 6.64
N GLY A 133 23.48 -4.38 5.88
CA GLY A 133 23.53 -4.32 4.41
C GLY A 133 23.30 -5.66 3.71
N ASP A 134 22.99 -6.76 4.43
CA ASP A 134 22.61 -8.05 3.85
C ASP A 134 21.15 -8.02 3.39
N LYS A 135 20.95 -7.44 2.21
CA LYS A 135 19.64 -7.25 1.62
C LYS A 135 18.91 -8.58 1.37
N THR A 136 19.62 -9.61 0.92
CA THR A 136 19.02 -10.91 0.58
C THR A 136 18.40 -11.57 1.81
N THR A 137 19.16 -11.64 2.91
CA THR A 137 18.67 -12.18 4.19
C THR A 137 17.55 -11.30 4.77
N ALA A 138 17.70 -9.97 4.73
CA ALA A 138 16.69 -9.03 5.23
C ALA A 138 15.36 -9.16 4.48
N ASP A 139 15.38 -9.28 3.15
CA ASP A 139 14.18 -9.44 2.31
C ASP A 139 13.53 -10.81 2.52
N GLY A 140 14.30 -11.89 2.61
CA GLY A 140 13.80 -13.22 2.91
C GLY A 140 13.11 -13.29 4.28
N LEU A 141 13.73 -12.76 5.31
CA LEU A 141 13.16 -12.69 6.66
C LEU A 141 11.97 -11.73 6.74
N LYS A 142 11.93 -10.65 5.94
CA LYS A 142 10.76 -9.77 5.83
C LYS A 142 9.51 -10.53 5.38
N ILE A 143 9.66 -11.43 4.41
CA ILE A 143 8.54 -12.28 3.95
C ILE A 143 8.06 -13.18 5.10
N ALA A 144 8.96 -13.78 5.87
CA ALA A 144 8.61 -14.62 7.00
C ALA A 144 7.86 -13.85 8.10
N VAL A 145 8.36 -12.66 8.48
CA VAL A 145 7.78 -11.85 9.56
C VAL A 145 6.40 -11.32 9.15
N ASN A 146 6.29 -10.70 7.97
CA ASN A 146 5.02 -10.17 7.47
C ASN A 146 4.02 -11.29 7.13
N GLY A 147 4.52 -12.42 6.61
CA GLY A 147 3.70 -13.60 6.34
C GLY A 147 3.10 -14.19 7.61
N THR A 148 3.84 -14.20 8.72
CA THR A 148 3.35 -14.63 10.04
C THR A 148 2.17 -13.78 10.47
N PHE A 149 2.26 -12.45 10.42
CA PHE A 149 1.15 -11.54 10.71
C PHE A 149 -0.06 -11.84 9.79
N GLY A 150 0.13 -11.90 8.47
CA GLY A 150 -0.95 -12.18 7.53
C GLY A 150 -1.63 -13.54 7.74
N LYS A 151 -0.92 -14.51 8.32
CA LYS A 151 -1.46 -15.85 8.64
C LYS A 151 -2.36 -15.87 9.87
N LEU A 152 -2.33 -14.84 10.72
CA LEU A 152 -3.27 -14.70 11.84
C LEU A 152 -4.73 -14.62 11.35
N GLY A 153 -4.97 -14.01 10.19
CA GLY A 153 -6.32 -13.91 9.58
C GLY A 153 -6.76 -15.12 8.75
N SER A 154 -5.90 -16.11 8.53
CA SER A 154 -6.22 -17.25 7.64
C SER A 154 -6.70 -18.46 8.42
N LYS A 155 -7.97 -18.86 8.26
CA LYS A 155 -8.55 -20.06 8.91
C LYS A 155 -7.86 -21.38 8.55
N TYR A 156 -7.04 -21.41 7.52
CA TYR A 156 -6.26 -22.59 7.13
C TYR A 156 -4.87 -22.60 7.75
N SER A 157 -4.50 -21.51 8.41
CA SER A 157 -3.19 -21.37 9.06
C SER A 157 -3.20 -21.97 10.46
N PHE A 158 -2.09 -22.60 10.85
CA PHE A 158 -1.83 -22.98 12.23
C PHE A 158 -1.77 -21.75 13.17
N LEU A 159 -1.44 -20.59 12.64
CA LEU A 159 -1.38 -19.32 13.38
C LEU A 159 -2.73 -18.60 13.49
N TYR A 160 -3.82 -19.17 12.99
CA TYR A 160 -5.12 -18.52 12.91
C TYR A 160 -5.57 -17.97 14.27
N SER A 161 -5.65 -16.65 14.36
CA SER A 161 -6.03 -15.88 15.56
C SER A 161 -6.60 -14.54 15.10
N PRO A 162 -7.86 -14.50 14.65
CA PRO A 162 -8.47 -13.27 14.13
C PRO A 162 -8.60 -12.17 15.18
N ASP A 163 -8.68 -12.52 16.47
CA ASP A 163 -8.58 -11.60 17.60
C ASP A 163 -7.24 -10.86 17.60
N LEU A 164 -6.14 -11.55 17.39
CA LEU A 164 -4.82 -10.91 17.31
C LEU A 164 -4.66 -10.07 16.04
N LEU A 165 -5.19 -10.52 14.91
CA LEU A 165 -5.19 -9.70 13.69
C LEU A 165 -5.90 -8.35 13.95
N LEU A 166 -7.07 -8.40 14.58
CA LEU A 166 -7.82 -7.20 14.97
C LEU A 166 -7.01 -6.33 15.92
N GLN A 167 -6.46 -6.93 16.98
CA GLN A 167 -5.68 -6.25 17.99
C GLN A 167 -4.49 -5.49 17.37
N VAL A 168 -3.70 -6.17 16.53
CA VAL A 168 -2.52 -5.57 15.88
C VAL A 168 -2.91 -4.45 14.93
N THR A 169 -3.94 -4.66 14.10
CA THR A 169 -4.32 -3.66 13.10
C THR A 169 -4.96 -2.43 13.71
N LEU A 170 -5.80 -2.58 14.73
CA LEU A 170 -6.40 -1.42 15.42
C LEU A 170 -5.35 -0.67 16.23
N THR A 171 -4.47 -1.37 16.97
CA THR A 171 -3.36 -0.72 17.70
C THR A 171 -2.48 0.10 16.76
N GLY A 172 -2.10 -0.46 15.59
CA GLY A 172 -1.31 0.28 14.61
C GLY A 172 -2.02 1.52 14.08
N GLN A 173 -3.29 1.42 13.75
CA GLN A 173 -4.06 2.56 13.26
C GLN A 173 -4.22 3.67 14.30
N LEU A 174 -4.55 3.30 15.54
CA LEU A 174 -4.76 4.26 16.63
C LEU A 174 -3.46 4.93 17.06
N THR A 175 -2.35 4.19 17.15
CA THR A 175 -1.05 4.80 17.48
C THR A 175 -0.54 5.72 16.37
N LEU A 176 -0.80 5.39 15.10
CA LEU A 176 -0.45 6.28 13.99
C LEU A 176 -1.34 7.53 13.98
N LEU A 177 -2.66 7.41 14.23
CA LEU A 177 -3.56 8.54 14.39
C LEU A 177 -3.14 9.46 15.54
N MET A 178 -2.69 8.91 16.66
CA MET A 178 -2.17 9.69 17.80
C MET A 178 -0.96 10.56 17.38
N LEU A 179 -0.05 10.04 16.56
CA LEU A 179 1.07 10.82 16.04
C LEU A 179 0.60 11.91 15.08
N ILE A 180 -0.30 11.54 14.14
CA ILE A 180 -0.86 12.49 13.17
C ILE A 180 -1.59 13.63 13.90
N GLU A 181 -2.39 13.33 14.91
CA GLU A 181 -3.07 14.33 15.73
C GLU A 181 -2.07 15.31 16.36
N ARG A 182 -1.03 14.82 17.03
CA ARG A 182 0.01 15.64 17.64
C ARG A 182 0.70 16.57 16.65
N LEU A 183 0.99 16.07 15.45
CA LEU A 183 1.61 16.86 14.38
C LEU A 183 0.68 17.96 13.88
N GLU A 184 -0.57 17.63 13.57
CA GLU A 184 -1.55 18.60 13.06
C GLU A 184 -1.89 19.66 14.13
N LEU A 185 -2.04 19.30 15.39
CA LEU A 185 -2.23 20.25 16.49
C LEU A 185 -1.02 21.18 16.68
N ALA A 186 0.18 20.72 16.35
CA ALA A 186 1.39 21.53 16.34
C ALA A 186 1.56 22.39 15.07
N GLY A 187 0.60 22.34 14.13
CA GLY A 187 0.63 23.08 12.88
C GLY A 187 1.52 22.45 11.79
N ILE A 188 1.86 21.18 11.92
CA ILE A 188 2.65 20.42 10.93
C ILE A 188 1.69 19.59 10.09
N SER A 189 1.65 19.86 8.78
CA SER A 189 0.69 19.24 7.86
C SER A 189 1.12 17.83 7.49
N VAL A 190 0.20 16.85 7.66
CA VAL A 190 0.32 15.48 7.16
C VAL A 190 -0.46 15.37 5.85
N VAL A 191 0.24 15.12 4.74
CA VAL A 191 -0.33 15.13 3.39
C VAL A 191 -0.77 13.75 2.90
N SER A 192 -0.24 12.67 3.49
CA SER A 192 -0.62 11.29 3.18
C SER A 192 -0.29 10.37 4.34
N ALA A 193 -1.10 9.33 4.56
CA ALA A 193 -0.77 8.24 5.50
C ALA A 193 -1.27 6.90 4.98
N ASN A 194 -0.45 5.84 5.13
CA ASN A 194 -0.75 4.53 4.59
C ASN A 194 -0.17 3.43 5.48
N THR A 195 -1.01 2.79 6.25
CA THR A 195 -0.76 1.58 7.04
C THR A 195 0.31 1.74 8.13
N ASP A 196 1.55 1.99 7.76
CA ASP A 196 2.74 1.97 8.63
C ASP A 196 3.57 3.27 8.56
N GLY A 197 3.11 4.26 7.79
CA GLY A 197 3.83 5.50 7.61
C GLY A 197 2.97 6.68 7.22
N PHE A 198 3.58 7.85 7.21
CA PHE A 198 2.94 9.10 6.83
C PHE A 198 3.95 10.06 6.19
N VAL A 199 3.44 10.93 5.34
CA VAL A 199 4.22 11.97 4.68
C VAL A 199 3.79 13.34 5.20
N SER A 200 4.76 14.14 5.67
CA SER A 200 4.53 15.50 6.15
C SER A 200 5.22 16.54 5.28
N LEU A 201 4.54 17.65 5.06
CA LEU A 201 5.11 18.87 4.49
C LEU A 201 5.43 19.83 5.63
N ILE A 202 6.71 20.13 5.84
CA ILE A 202 7.24 20.76 7.04
C ILE A 202 8.01 22.04 6.65
N ASP A 203 7.74 23.15 7.27
CA ASP A 203 8.62 24.32 7.14
C ASP A 203 9.96 24.04 7.84
N LYS A 204 11.07 24.39 7.21
CA LYS A 204 12.42 24.10 7.74
C LYS A 204 12.61 24.62 9.17
N ALA A 205 11.98 25.74 9.51
CA ALA A 205 12.02 26.32 10.85
C ALA A 205 11.34 25.45 11.89
N ASP A 206 10.34 24.64 11.49
CA ASP A 206 9.58 23.76 12.38
C ASP A 206 10.13 22.32 12.42
N TYR A 207 11.19 22.03 11.67
CA TYR A 207 11.69 20.64 11.58
C TYR A 207 12.09 20.07 12.94
N LYS A 208 12.71 20.89 13.81
CA LYS A 208 13.07 20.43 15.16
C LYS A 208 11.84 20.04 15.99
N LYS A 209 10.79 20.85 15.92
CA LYS A 209 9.51 20.57 16.59
C LYS A 209 8.87 19.27 16.07
N TYR A 210 8.91 19.09 14.75
CA TYR A 210 8.46 17.83 14.10
C TYR A 210 9.23 16.62 14.61
N ASP A 211 10.55 16.71 14.66
CA ASP A 211 11.42 15.62 15.11
C ASP A 211 11.23 15.30 16.58
N ASP A 212 11.10 16.33 17.45
CA ASP A 212 10.82 16.18 18.87
C ASP A 212 9.47 15.45 19.09
N ILE A 213 8.40 15.82 18.38
CA ILE A 213 7.08 15.15 18.47
C ILE A 213 7.18 13.67 18.06
N CYS A 214 7.89 13.38 16.98
CA CYS A 214 8.10 12.01 16.53
C CYS A 214 8.92 11.20 17.54
N PHE A 215 9.94 11.79 18.13
CA PHE A 215 10.76 11.15 19.16
C PHE A 215 9.96 10.87 20.45
N ASP A 216 9.13 11.81 20.90
CA ASP A 216 8.25 11.60 22.05
C ASP A 216 7.26 10.46 21.81
N TRP A 217 6.70 10.38 20.57
CA TRP A 217 5.86 9.26 20.19
C TRP A 217 6.61 7.92 20.18
N GLU A 218 7.88 7.90 19.73
CA GLU A 218 8.73 6.70 19.83
C GLU A 218 8.96 6.26 21.27
N LEU A 219 9.13 7.22 22.21
CA LEU A 219 9.27 6.92 23.63
C LEU A 219 7.98 6.36 24.22
N ASP A 220 6.83 6.95 23.88
CA ASP A 220 5.52 6.52 24.36
C ASP A 220 5.14 5.11 23.88
N THR A 221 5.46 4.80 22.64
CA THR A 221 5.03 3.55 21.99
C THR A 221 6.07 2.45 22.00
N GLY A 222 7.35 2.81 22.12
CA GLY A 222 8.48 1.88 21.95
C GLY A 222 8.77 1.51 20.49
N TYR A 223 8.02 2.06 19.52
CA TYR A 223 8.27 1.84 18.08
C TYR A 223 9.37 2.77 17.58
N LYS A 224 9.88 2.51 16.37
CA LYS A 224 10.91 3.31 15.72
C LYS A 224 10.47 3.80 14.37
N LEU A 225 10.74 5.06 14.08
CA LEU A 225 10.47 5.72 12.81
C LEU A 225 11.74 5.79 11.95
N GLU A 226 11.60 5.52 10.67
CA GLU A 226 12.65 5.71 9.65
C GLU A 226 12.23 6.83 8.73
N GLU A 227 13.10 7.81 8.49
CA GLU A 227 12.79 8.96 7.64
C GLU A 227 13.40 8.81 6.26
N THR A 228 12.61 9.10 5.23
CA THR A 228 13.05 9.29 3.84
C THR A 228 12.63 10.68 3.37
N ARG A 229 13.56 11.42 2.77
CA ARG A 229 13.28 12.74 2.19
C ARG A 229 12.77 12.59 0.77
N TYR A 230 11.66 13.28 0.46
CA TYR A 230 11.11 13.36 -0.88
C TYR A 230 11.35 14.73 -1.50
N LYS A 231 11.69 14.76 -2.79
CA LYS A 231 11.70 15.97 -3.63
C LYS A 231 10.28 16.31 -4.09
N ALA A 232 9.44 15.29 -4.25
CA ALA A 232 8.03 15.44 -4.61
C ALA A 232 7.27 14.14 -4.32
N LEU A 233 5.97 14.26 -4.06
CA LEU A 233 5.02 13.15 -4.00
C LEU A 233 3.86 13.46 -4.95
N TYR A 234 3.68 12.64 -5.96
CA TYR A 234 2.58 12.71 -6.92
C TYR A 234 1.65 11.53 -6.70
N SER A 235 0.41 11.79 -6.29
CA SER A 235 -0.52 10.78 -5.83
C SER A 235 -1.86 10.87 -6.55
N ARG A 236 -2.29 9.80 -7.19
CA ARG A 236 -3.67 9.63 -7.63
C ARG A 236 -4.58 9.28 -6.45
N ASP A 237 -4.09 8.43 -5.60
CA ASP A 237 -4.66 8.00 -4.33
C ASP A 237 -3.55 7.35 -3.49
N VAL A 238 -3.83 7.06 -2.22
CA VAL A 238 -2.88 6.50 -1.24
C VAL A 238 -2.22 5.18 -1.70
N ASN A 239 -2.79 4.47 -2.66
CA ASN A 239 -2.27 3.20 -3.21
C ASN A 239 -1.66 3.33 -4.61
N ASN A 240 -1.72 4.52 -5.23
CA ASN A 240 -1.20 4.79 -6.57
C ASN A 240 -0.47 6.12 -6.56
N TYR A 241 0.83 6.10 -6.29
CA TYR A 241 1.66 7.29 -6.20
C TYR A 241 3.08 7.08 -6.73
N LEU A 242 3.74 8.17 -7.04
CA LEU A 242 5.17 8.27 -7.35
C LEU A 242 5.81 9.26 -6.37
N ALA A 243 6.75 8.79 -5.56
CA ALA A 243 7.57 9.61 -4.69
C ALA A 243 8.97 9.76 -5.31
N ILE A 244 9.42 11.00 -5.50
CA ILE A 244 10.76 11.32 -6.03
C ILE A 244 11.69 11.55 -4.86
N THR A 245 12.82 10.83 -4.84
CA THR A 245 13.88 10.93 -3.84
C THR A 245 15.15 11.53 -4.43
N GLU A 246 16.21 11.69 -3.63
CA GLU A 246 17.53 12.11 -4.12
C GLU A 246 18.09 11.10 -5.13
N ASP A 247 17.94 9.80 -4.84
CA ASP A 247 18.58 8.71 -5.58
C ASP A 247 17.68 8.12 -6.69
N GLY A 248 16.46 8.64 -6.88
CA GLY A 248 15.54 8.12 -7.89
C GLY A 248 14.07 8.28 -7.53
N ALA A 249 13.25 7.25 -7.79
CA ALA A 249 11.83 7.26 -7.52
C ALA A 249 11.33 5.94 -6.89
N LYS A 250 10.35 6.08 -5.99
CA LYS A 250 9.61 4.97 -5.36
C LYS A 250 8.16 5.00 -5.88
N GLY A 251 7.78 4.00 -6.66
CA GLY A 251 6.43 3.91 -7.23
C GLY A 251 5.56 2.87 -6.52
N LYS A 252 4.28 3.18 -6.31
CA LYS A 252 3.25 2.25 -5.83
C LYS A 252 2.07 2.18 -6.80
N GLY A 253 1.38 1.05 -6.82
CA GLY A 253 0.20 0.86 -7.68
C GLY A 253 0.53 0.92 -9.17
N ILE A 254 0.03 1.92 -9.88
CA ILE A 254 0.26 2.09 -11.32
C ILE A 254 1.74 2.33 -11.67
N PHE A 255 2.53 2.90 -10.74
CA PHE A 255 3.96 3.14 -10.90
C PHE A 255 4.85 1.97 -10.44
N THR A 256 4.27 0.87 -9.96
CA THR A 256 5.06 -0.31 -9.60
C THR A 256 5.57 -1.00 -10.85
N LYS A 257 6.89 -1.18 -10.95
CA LYS A 257 7.51 -1.91 -12.06
C LYS A 257 7.03 -3.37 -12.12
N ALA A 258 6.86 -3.91 -13.31
CA ALA A 258 6.53 -5.32 -13.51
C ALA A 258 7.65 -6.22 -12.97
N GLY A 259 7.29 -7.41 -12.52
CA GLY A 259 8.22 -8.37 -11.95
C GLY A 259 7.55 -9.72 -11.69
N LEU A 260 8.19 -10.59 -10.94
CA LEU A 260 7.67 -11.93 -10.66
C LEU A 260 6.29 -11.92 -9.96
N MET A 261 6.01 -10.89 -9.17
CA MET A 261 4.77 -10.77 -8.39
C MET A 261 3.69 -9.92 -9.06
N LYS A 262 4.02 -9.21 -10.14
CA LYS A 262 3.09 -8.29 -10.81
C LYS A 262 3.19 -8.41 -12.32
N ASN A 263 2.07 -8.74 -12.95
CA ASN A 263 1.97 -8.75 -14.40
C ASN A 263 2.14 -7.34 -14.98
N PRO A 264 2.81 -7.19 -16.14
CA PRO A 264 2.91 -5.91 -16.82
C PRO A 264 1.53 -5.39 -17.24
N GLN A 265 1.35 -4.09 -17.13
CA GLN A 265 0.16 -3.36 -17.59
C GLN A 265 0.61 -2.05 -18.22
N MET A 266 1.01 -2.09 -19.51
CA MET A 266 1.46 -0.90 -20.26
C MET A 266 2.49 -0.09 -19.48
N GLN A 267 3.54 -0.76 -19.01
CA GLN A 267 4.54 -0.16 -18.10
C GLN A 267 5.17 1.09 -18.70
N ILE A 268 5.26 1.16 -20.04
CA ILE A 268 5.81 2.31 -20.78
C ILE A 268 5.07 3.63 -20.41
N CYS A 269 3.76 3.57 -20.14
CA CYS A 269 2.99 4.77 -19.79
C CYS A 269 3.45 5.36 -18.43
N ALA A 270 3.61 4.48 -17.41
CA ALA A 270 4.09 4.91 -16.11
C ALA A 270 5.55 5.37 -16.16
N GLU A 271 6.40 4.71 -16.94
CA GLU A 271 7.80 5.11 -17.15
C GLU A 271 7.92 6.45 -17.87
N ALA A 272 7.03 6.75 -18.82
CA ALA A 272 7.00 8.04 -19.49
C ALA A 272 6.60 9.18 -18.55
N VAL A 273 5.62 8.94 -17.67
CA VAL A 273 5.25 9.91 -16.63
C VAL A 273 6.40 10.10 -15.62
N GLU A 274 7.05 9.02 -15.17
CA GLU A 274 8.21 9.10 -14.30
C GLU A 274 9.34 9.92 -14.95
N ALA A 275 9.65 9.66 -16.22
CA ALA A 275 10.67 10.39 -16.97
C ALA A 275 10.33 11.89 -17.13
N TYR A 276 9.07 12.20 -17.37
CA TYR A 276 8.59 13.57 -17.45
C TYR A 276 8.72 14.31 -16.11
N LEU A 277 8.24 13.70 -15.01
CA LEU A 277 8.26 14.33 -13.68
C LEU A 277 9.67 14.50 -13.11
N ILE A 278 10.59 13.58 -13.41
CA ILE A 278 11.96 13.62 -12.89
C ILE A 278 12.90 14.47 -13.75
N ARG A 279 12.79 14.36 -15.08
CA ARG A 279 13.77 14.91 -16.02
C ARG A 279 13.19 15.89 -17.03
N GLY A 280 11.86 16.11 -17.06
CA GLY A 280 11.20 16.90 -18.06
C GLY A 280 11.19 16.27 -19.47
N THR A 281 11.51 14.96 -19.59
CA THR A 281 11.51 14.28 -20.87
C THR A 281 10.08 14.20 -21.42
N PRO A 282 9.80 14.68 -22.65
CA PRO A 282 8.47 14.59 -23.22
C PRO A 282 7.92 13.14 -23.23
N ILE A 283 6.65 12.99 -22.91
CA ILE A 283 5.98 11.67 -22.85
C ILE A 283 6.09 10.96 -24.21
N GLU A 284 5.87 11.71 -25.30
CA GLU A 284 5.97 11.19 -26.66
C GLU A 284 7.35 10.61 -26.97
N ASP A 285 8.41 11.31 -26.55
CA ASP A 285 9.80 10.88 -26.83
C ASP A 285 10.12 9.57 -26.10
N THR A 286 9.68 9.44 -24.85
CA THR A 286 9.88 8.21 -24.06
C THR A 286 9.12 7.03 -24.71
N ILE A 287 7.87 7.23 -25.10
CA ILE A 287 7.03 6.15 -25.64
C ILE A 287 7.50 5.75 -27.04
N ARG A 288 7.73 6.72 -27.94
CA ARG A 288 8.14 6.43 -29.33
C ARG A 288 9.58 5.94 -29.43
N GLY A 289 10.45 6.38 -28.51
CA GLY A 289 11.84 5.93 -28.44
C GLY A 289 12.05 4.55 -27.81
N CYS A 290 11.01 3.94 -27.22
CA CYS A 290 11.13 2.65 -26.56
C CYS A 290 11.17 1.49 -27.56
N THR A 291 12.24 0.69 -27.52
CA THR A 291 12.45 -0.49 -28.36
C THR A 291 12.12 -1.83 -27.65
N ASP A 292 11.76 -1.77 -26.36
CA ASP A 292 11.38 -2.94 -25.56
C ASP A 292 9.86 -3.17 -25.66
N GLN A 293 9.45 -4.13 -26.52
CA GLN A 293 8.05 -4.48 -26.70
C GLN A 293 7.35 -4.94 -25.40
N THR A 294 8.10 -5.47 -24.43
CA THR A 294 7.51 -5.97 -23.18
C THR A 294 6.89 -4.87 -22.33
N LYS A 295 7.35 -3.63 -22.50
CA LYS A 295 6.83 -2.45 -21.80
C LYS A 295 5.47 -2.00 -22.30
N PHE A 296 5.11 -2.36 -23.53
CA PHE A 296 3.80 -2.08 -24.12
C PHE A 296 2.75 -3.13 -23.76
N LEU A 297 3.17 -4.29 -23.23
CA LEU A 297 2.27 -5.38 -22.93
C LEU A 297 1.35 -5.12 -21.77
N THR A 298 0.12 -5.61 -21.91
CA THR A 298 -0.78 -5.92 -20.80
C THR A 298 -0.92 -7.43 -20.67
N VAL A 299 -0.77 -7.97 -19.48
CA VAL A 299 -0.98 -9.38 -19.15
C VAL A 299 -2.09 -9.50 -18.12
N ARG A 300 -3.09 -10.33 -18.40
CA ARG A 300 -4.19 -10.60 -17.45
C ARG A 300 -4.54 -12.07 -17.37
N SER A 301 -4.88 -12.51 -16.16
CA SER A 301 -5.57 -13.77 -15.93
C SER A 301 -7.08 -13.57 -16.14
N VAL A 302 -7.68 -14.40 -16.98
CA VAL A 302 -9.10 -14.33 -17.36
C VAL A 302 -9.79 -15.63 -16.96
N THR A 303 -10.61 -15.56 -15.91
CA THR A 303 -11.33 -16.73 -15.39
C THR A 303 -12.27 -17.29 -16.46
N GLY A 304 -12.14 -18.58 -16.79
CA GLY A 304 -12.92 -19.24 -17.83
C GLY A 304 -12.34 -19.07 -19.25
N GLY A 305 -11.27 -18.26 -19.40
CA GLY A 305 -10.62 -18.01 -20.68
C GLY A 305 -11.24 -16.87 -21.48
N ALA A 306 -10.53 -16.43 -22.51
CA ALA A 306 -10.88 -15.30 -23.35
C ALA A 306 -10.90 -15.65 -24.82
N LEU A 307 -11.63 -14.87 -25.61
CA LEU A 307 -11.72 -14.93 -27.06
C LEU A 307 -11.31 -13.58 -27.67
N TRP A 308 -10.69 -13.63 -28.85
CA TRP A 308 -10.43 -12.48 -29.70
C TRP A 308 -10.77 -12.87 -31.12
N ARG A 309 -11.64 -12.12 -31.80
CA ARG A 309 -12.16 -12.45 -33.12
C ARG A 309 -12.68 -13.91 -33.25
N GLY A 310 -13.25 -14.44 -32.16
CA GLY A 310 -13.75 -15.81 -32.08
C GLY A 310 -12.71 -16.88 -31.73
N GLU A 311 -11.42 -16.55 -31.77
CA GLU A 311 -10.33 -17.48 -31.44
C GLU A 311 -10.08 -17.52 -29.93
N TYR A 312 -9.82 -18.72 -29.40
CA TYR A 312 -9.56 -18.94 -27.99
C TYR A 312 -8.11 -18.64 -27.62
N LEU A 313 -7.92 -17.67 -26.74
CA LEU A 313 -6.59 -17.22 -26.26
C LEU A 313 -6.08 -17.90 -24.99
N GLY A 314 -6.88 -18.75 -24.34
CA GLY A 314 -6.52 -19.34 -23.05
C GLY A 314 -6.98 -18.51 -21.84
N ARG A 315 -6.43 -18.82 -20.67
CA ARG A 315 -6.76 -18.17 -19.40
C ARG A 315 -5.79 -17.06 -18.97
N VAL A 316 -4.64 -16.98 -19.63
CA VAL A 316 -3.68 -15.89 -19.46
C VAL A 316 -3.49 -15.24 -20.82
N VAL A 317 -3.97 -14.03 -20.92
CA VAL A 317 -3.91 -13.27 -22.19
C VAL A 317 -2.89 -12.15 -22.10
N ARG A 318 -2.21 -11.93 -23.23
CA ARG A 318 -1.22 -10.87 -23.42
C ARG A 318 -1.59 -10.08 -24.65
N TRP A 319 -1.55 -8.78 -24.58
CA TRP A 319 -1.85 -7.92 -25.72
C TRP A 319 -1.11 -6.59 -25.66
N ILE A 320 -1.03 -5.95 -26.80
CA ILE A 320 -0.69 -4.53 -26.99
C ILE A 320 -1.91 -3.79 -27.52
N TRP A 321 -1.93 -2.48 -27.42
CA TRP A 321 -2.83 -1.65 -28.20
C TRP A 321 -2.27 -1.47 -29.61
N SER A 322 -3.11 -1.71 -30.61
CA SER A 322 -2.77 -1.72 -32.01
C SER A 322 -3.83 -0.97 -32.81
N ALA A 323 -3.42 -0.35 -33.94
CA ALA A 323 -4.34 0.33 -34.84
C ALA A 323 -5.42 -0.61 -35.39
N ASP A 324 -5.08 -1.90 -35.60
CA ASP A 324 -6.01 -2.95 -36.08
C ASP A 324 -6.56 -3.81 -34.91
N GLY A 325 -6.40 -3.35 -33.66
CA GLY A 325 -6.82 -4.08 -32.50
C GLY A 325 -8.34 -4.07 -32.27
N GLU A 326 -8.83 -5.12 -31.62
CA GLU A 326 -10.23 -5.25 -31.23
C GLU A 326 -10.31 -5.65 -29.75
N LYS A 327 -11.52 -5.57 -29.16
CA LYS A 327 -11.73 -5.98 -27.77
C LYS A 327 -11.54 -7.49 -27.59
N ILE A 328 -10.89 -7.88 -26.50
CA ILE A 328 -10.87 -9.25 -26.00
C ILE A 328 -12.10 -9.45 -25.13
N VAL A 329 -12.76 -10.59 -25.22
CA VAL A 329 -13.99 -10.88 -24.48
C VAL A 329 -13.86 -12.16 -23.64
N TYR A 330 -14.59 -12.23 -22.51
CA TYR A 330 -14.69 -13.45 -21.73
C TYR A 330 -15.42 -14.55 -22.51
N LYS A 331 -14.84 -15.76 -22.60
CA LYS A 331 -15.47 -16.90 -23.27
C LYS A 331 -16.84 -17.23 -22.67
N LYS A 332 -17.02 -17.05 -21.34
CA LYS A 332 -18.25 -17.44 -20.63
C LYS A 332 -19.46 -16.62 -21.01
N ASN A 333 -19.32 -15.32 -21.23
CA ASN A 333 -20.46 -14.40 -21.34
C ASN A 333 -20.30 -13.32 -22.42
N GLY A 334 -19.21 -13.31 -23.17
CA GLY A 334 -18.95 -12.30 -24.20
C GLY A 334 -18.67 -10.88 -23.71
N ASN A 335 -18.63 -10.67 -22.40
CA ASN A 335 -18.31 -9.34 -21.85
C ASN A 335 -16.84 -8.97 -22.16
N LYS A 336 -16.59 -7.68 -22.30
CA LYS A 336 -15.25 -7.16 -22.57
C LYS A 336 -14.32 -7.41 -21.36
N VAL A 337 -13.12 -7.91 -21.64
CA VAL A 337 -12.01 -7.90 -20.68
C VAL A 337 -11.58 -6.44 -20.46
N ALA A 338 -11.46 -6.03 -19.22
CA ALA A 338 -11.16 -4.64 -18.91
C ALA A 338 -9.85 -4.17 -19.58
N THR A 339 -9.84 -2.95 -20.11
CA THR A 339 -8.73 -2.29 -20.82
C THR A 339 -8.33 -2.91 -22.16
N SER A 340 -9.10 -3.84 -22.72
CA SER A 340 -8.77 -4.55 -23.94
C SER A 340 -9.36 -3.94 -25.24
N ASP A 341 -9.96 -2.73 -25.17
CA ASP A 341 -10.34 -2.05 -26.40
C ASP A 341 -9.10 -1.79 -27.25
N GLY A 342 -9.16 -2.08 -28.56
CA GLY A 342 -8.02 -1.95 -29.45
C GLY A 342 -6.87 -2.93 -29.15
N ALA A 343 -7.16 -4.05 -28.49
CA ALA A 343 -6.16 -5.06 -28.18
C ALA A 343 -5.81 -5.92 -29.39
N ARG A 344 -4.52 -6.15 -29.61
CA ARG A 344 -3.99 -7.21 -30.47
C ARG A 344 -3.22 -8.19 -29.58
N PRO A 345 -3.65 -9.47 -29.53
CA PRO A 345 -2.97 -10.49 -28.76
C PRO A 345 -1.53 -10.71 -29.22
N ILE A 346 -0.62 -10.86 -28.24
CA ILE A 346 0.78 -11.22 -28.43
C ILE A 346 1.03 -12.50 -27.64
N MET A 347 1.02 -13.64 -28.30
CA MET A 347 1.19 -14.93 -27.63
C MET A 347 2.67 -15.31 -27.46
N THR A 348 3.51 -14.87 -28.37
CA THR A 348 4.98 -15.05 -28.34
C THR A 348 5.66 -13.71 -28.61
N LEU A 349 6.76 -13.45 -27.92
CA LEU A 349 7.61 -12.30 -28.21
C LEU A 349 8.42 -12.62 -29.48
N GLY A 350 8.48 -11.68 -30.39
CA GLY A 350 9.19 -11.78 -31.65
C GLY A 350 9.75 -10.42 -32.07
N GLU A 351 9.64 -10.10 -33.37
CA GLU A 351 10.00 -8.77 -33.87
C GLU A 351 9.12 -7.68 -33.25
N PHE A 352 9.66 -6.47 -33.16
CA PHE A 352 8.94 -5.32 -32.59
C PHE A 352 7.70 -5.03 -33.46
N PRO A 353 6.50 -4.95 -32.87
CA PRO A 353 5.27 -4.76 -33.65
C PRO A 353 5.26 -3.39 -34.34
N LEU A 354 4.97 -3.40 -35.67
CA LEU A 354 4.93 -2.17 -36.48
C LEU A 354 3.59 -1.41 -36.35
N ASP A 355 2.56 -2.05 -35.85
CA ASP A 355 1.18 -1.54 -35.73
C ASP A 355 0.78 -1.08 -34.33
N ILE A 356 1.76 -0.72 -33.50
CA ILE A 356 1.49 -0.16 -32.17
C ILE A 356 0.73 1.16 -32.32
N ASP A 357 -0.37 1.28 -31.59
CA ASP A 357 -1.13 2.53 -31.45
C ASP A 357 -0.45 3.46 -30.42
N TYR A 358 0.64 4.11 -30.86
CA TYR A 358 1.42 5.02 -30.02
C TYR A 358 0.58 6.14 -29.42
N GLU A 359 -0.39 6.70 -30.18
CA GLU A 359 -1.23 7.81 -29.71
C GLU A 359 -2.04 7.39 -28.48
N ARG A 360 -2.52 6.18 -28.47
CA ARG A 360 -3.26 5.64 -27.32
C ARG A 360 -2.39 5.47 -26.07
N TYR A 361 -1.15 5.02 -26.20
CA TYR A 361 -0.20 4.96 -25.09
C TYR A 361 0.16 6.35 -24.59
N ILE A 362 0.38 7.31 -25.49
CA ILE A 362 0.66 8.70 -25.15
C ILE A 362 -0.53 9.31 -24.40
N GLN A 363 -1.76 9.13 -24.89
CA GLN A 363 -2.95 9.64 -24.20
C GLN A 363 -3.11 8.99 -22.82
N ASN A 364 -2.91 7.68 -22.70
CA ASN A 364 -2.99 7.01 -21.41
C ASN A 364 -1.93 7.52 -20.42
N ALA A 365 -0.72 7.81 -20.88
CA ALA A 365 0.31 8.42 -20.03
C ALA A 365 -0.07 9.84 -19.61
N LYS A 366 -0.67 10.64 -20.49
CA LYS A 366 -1.22 11.97 -20.15
C LYS A 366 -2.34 11.89 -19.13
N ASP A 367 -3.24 10.91 -19.26
CA ASP A 367 -4.31 10.64 -18.30
C ASP A 367 -3.75 10.24 -16.92
N ILE A 368 -2.66 9.46 -16.90
CA ILE A 368 -1.94 9.12 -15.65
C ILE A 368 -1.34 10.38 -15.03
N LEU A 369 -0.67 11.23 -15.82
CA LEU A 369 -0.05 12.48 -15.35
C LEU A 369 -1.11 13.41 -14.74
N GLU A 370 -2.22 13.62 -15.44
CA GLU A 370 -3.35 14.42 -14.93
C GLU A 370 -3.90 13.82 -13.63
N SER A 371 -4.04 12.48 -13.56
CA SER A 371 -4.59 11.79 -12.39
C SER A 371 -3.76 11.96 -11.11
N VAL A 372 -2.51 12.37 -11.20
CA VAL A 372 -1.61 12.61 -10.05
C VAL A 372 -1.42 14.10 -9.74
N GLY A 373 -2.22 14.97 -10.34
CA GLY A 373 -2.26 16.41 -10.02
C GLY A 373 -1.27 17.26 -10.83
N CYS A 374 -0.88 16.81 -12.02
CA CYS A 374 0.03 17.55 -12.92
C CYS A 374 -0.59 17.80 -14.28
#